data_22fcaf101a9aeee09ddb740b4f3362ce
#
_entry.id   22fcaf101a9aeee09ddb740b4f3362ce
#
_cell.length_a   1.000
_cell.length_b   1.000
_cell.length_c   1.000
_cell.angle_alpha   90.00
_cell.angle_beta   90.00
_cell.angle_gamma   90.00
#
_symmetry.space_group_name_H-M   'P 1'
#
loop_
_entity.id
_entity.type
_entity.pdbx_description
1 polymer ?
#
loop_
_entity_poly.entity_id
_entity_poly.type
_entity_poly.pdbx_seq_one_letter_code
_entity_poly.pdbx_strand_id
1 'polypeptide(L)'
;AYVVNGWESELTENYSGIVDCFRYPKSNPAIIARYNQPLYVAVKTRQQVAAAGGEVTVDFYLINEKNVRGNDQLKISVTDSQGKVMEVGTYETEAAGGEVYGQLLVKDVKIPVPTAGGLCRIEAKLCKENSVVTTGYDDILSVNLASNMLDGKGAVWEDGSALQNFLKGKT
;
A
#
# COMPACT_ATOMS: atom_id res chain seq x y z
N ALA A 1 -6.11 12.11 6.19
CA ALA A 1 -7.19 12.16 7.18
C ALA A 1 -8.43 11.50 6.60
N TYR A 2 -9.23 10.86 7.42
CA TYR A 2 -10.54 10.30 7.05
C TYR A 2 -11.57 10.65 8.13
N VAL A 3 -12.83 10.63 7.73
CA VAL A 3 -13.96 10.86 8.63
C VAL A 3 -14.83 9.62 8.59
N VAL A 4 -15.14 9.08 9.76
CA VAL A 4 -16.15 8.02 9.90
C VAL A 4 -17.51 8.69 10.04
N ASN A 5 -18.35 8.56 9.04
CA ASN A 5 -19.69 9.10 9.05
C ASN A 5 -20.66 8.10 9.70
N GLY A 6 -20.86 8.27 10.98
CA GLY A 6 -21.72 7.40 11.78
C GLY A 6 -21.00 6.15 12.29
N TRP A 7 -21.40 5.73 13.48
CA TRP A 7 -20.95 4.49 14.10
C TRP A 7 -21.78 3.30 13.63
N GLU A 8 -23.07 3.48 13.58
CA GLU A 8 -24.09 2.48 13.35
C GLU A 8 -24.85 2.75 12.04
N SER A 9 -25.19 1.71 11.29
CA SER A 9 -26.06 1.83 10.13
C SER A 9 -27.51 1.80 10.58
N GLU A 10 -28.29 2.79 10.18
CA GLU A 10 -29.76 2.79 10.33
C GLU A 10 -30.40 2.16 9.10
N LEU A 11 -31.42 1.32 9.33
CA LEU A 11 -32.01 0.44 8.30
C LEU A 11 -32.60 1.16 7.08
N THR A 12 -32.96 2.43 7.20
CA THR A 12 -33.66 3.16 6.14
C THR A 12 -32.94 4.41 5.64
N GLU A 13 -31.97 4.92 6.36
CA GLU A 13 -31.37 6.24 6.04
C GLU A 13 -29.85 6.25 5.94
N ASN A 14 -29.13 5.38 6.67
CA ASN A 14 -27.69 5.43 6.72
C ASN A 14 -27.04 4.04 6.68
N TYR A 15 -26.42 3.72 5.54
CA TYR A 15 -25.68 2.48 5.36
C TYR A 15 -24.17 2.61 5.67
N SER A 16 -23.71 3.77 6.09
CA SER A 16 -22.27 4.10 6.18
C SER A 16 -21.59 3.70 7.49
N GLY A 17 -22.32 3.23 8.50
CA GLY A 17 -21.75 2.88 9.81
C GLY A 17 -20.72 1.75 9.76
N ILE A 18 -19.87 1.68 10.79
CA ILE A 18 -18.87 0.62 10.99
C ILE A 18 -19.54 -0.68 11.45
N VAL A 19 -20.62 -0.56 12.18
CA VAL A 19 -21.47 -1.66 12.64
C VAL A 19 -22.84 -1.58 11.97
N ASP A 20 -23.56 -2.69 11.96
CA ASP A 20 -24.95 -2.74 11.54
C ASP A 20 -25.90 -2.24 12.66
N CYS A 21 -27.20 -2.25 12.38
CA CYS A 21 -28.24 -1.83 13.34
C CYS A 21 -28.35 -2.73 14.59
N PHE A 22 -27.73 -3.91 14.57
CA PHE A 22 -27.61 -4.82 15.71
C PHE A 22 -26.25 -4.71 16.39
N ARG A 23 -25.39 -3.77 15.96
CA ARG A 23 -24.02 -3.52 16.43
C ARG A 23 -23.02 -4.62 16.11
N TYR A 24 -23.29 -5.45 15.13
CA TYR A 24 -22.29 -6.37 14.60
C TYR A 24 -21.35 -5.64 13.64
N PRO A 25 -20.03 -5.89 13.71
CA PRO A 25 -19.08 -5.30 12.77
C PRO A 25 -19.41 -5.68 11.33
N LYS A 26 -19.52 -4.70 10.43
CA LYS A 26 -19.75 -4.91 9.00
C LYS A 26 -18.52 -5.42 8.26
N SER A 27 -17.35 -5.24 8.86
CA SER A 27 -16.05 -5.68 8.36
C SER A 27 -15.11 -5.91 9.53
N ASN A 28 -13.87 -6.33 9.24
CA ASN A 28 -12.84 -6.53 10.27
C ASN A 28 -12.44 -5.18 10.91
N PRO A 29 -12.74 -4.92 12.19
CA PRO A 29 -12.41 -3.66 12.84
C PRO A 29 -10.90 -3.44 12.99
N ALA A 30 -10.07 -4.48 12.85
CA ALA A 30 -8.63 -4.35 12.86
C ALA A 30 -8.09 -3.47 11.72
N ILE A 31 -8.84 -3.33 10.61
CA ILE A 31 -8.49 -2.42 9.53
C ILE A 31 -8.49 -0.97 10.02
N ILE A 32 -9.51 -0.57 10.77
CA ILE A 32 -9.61 0.79 11.33
C ILE A 32 -8.56 0.98 12.42
N ALA A 33 -8.41 0.02 13.31
CA ALA A 33 -7.42 0.07 14.38
C ALA A 33 -5.99 0.23 13.84
N ARG A 34 -5.67 -0.40 12.72
CA ARG A 34 -4.38 -0.29 12.04
C ARG A 34 -4.05 1.15 11.63
N TYR A 35 -5.01 1.86 11.03
CA TYR A 35 -4.80 3.24 10.57
C TYR A 35 -4.96 4.29 11.66
N ASN A 36 -5.41 3.89 12.85
CA ASN A 36 -5.53 4.73 14.04
C ASN A 36 -4.40 4.52 15.06
N GLN A 37 -3.32 3.83 14.67
CA GLN A 37 -2.18 3.68 15.58
C GLN A 37 -1.45 5.02 15.76
N PRO A 38 -1.08 5.38 17.00
CA PRO A 38 -0.36 6.61 17.26
C PRO A 38 1.11 6.59 16.79
N LEU A 39 1.58 5.42 16.36
CA LEU A 39 2.92 5.24 15.81
C LEU A 39 2.87 4.15 14.73
N TYR A 40 3.11 4.50 13.47
CA TYR A 40 3.23 3.54 12.38
C TYR A 40 3.96 4.14 11.17
N VAL A 41 4.44 3.28 10.28
CA VAL A 41 5.00 3.69 8.99
C VAL A 41 3.88 3.71 7.94
N ALA A 42 3.54 4.87 7.42
CA ALA A 42 2.64 4.98 6.29
C ALA A 42 3.41 4.70 5.00
N VAL A 43 3.08 3.59 4.35
CA VAL A 43 3.61 3.19 3.03
C VAL A 43 2.70 3.81 1.98
N LYS A 44 3.23 4.74 1.19
CA LYS A 44 2.47 5.45 0.17
C LYS A 44 2.92 5.03 -1.23
N THR A 45 2.22 4.08 -1.79
CA THR A 45 2.42 3.67 -3.18
C THR A 45 1.84 4.71 -4.13
N ARG A 46 2.57 5.00 -5.22
CA ARG A 46 2.05 5.91 -6.26
C ARG A 46 1.15 5.19 -7.26
N GLN A 47 1.26 3.88 -7.34
CA GLN A 47 0.48 3.02 -8.21
C GLN A 47 0.06 1.79 -7.43
N GLN A 48 -1.22 1.50 -7.40
CA GLN A 48 -1.76 0.30 -6.74
C GLN A 48 -1.85 -0.91 -7.68
N VAL A 49 -1.70 -0.67 -8.98
CA VAL A 49 -1.68 -1.72 -10.01
C VAL A 49 -0.41 -1.54 -10.83
N ALA A 50 0.35 -2.62 -10.98
CA ALA A 50 1.61 -2.60 -11.73
C ALA A 50 1.82 -3.86 -12.54
N ALA A 51 2.59 -3.76 -13.62
CA ALA A 51 2.98 -4.92 -14.41
C ALA A 51 3.89 -5.85 -13.60
N ALA A 52 3.64 -7.14 -13.66
CA ALA A 52 4.50 -8.17 -13.07
C ALA A 52 5.93 -8.06 -13.63
N GLY A 53 6.92 -8.09 -12.74
CA GLY A 53 8.33 -7.87 -13.07
C GLY A 53 8.74 -6.42 -13.34
N GLY A 54 7.80 -5.45 -13.21
CA GLY A 54 8.08 -4.02 -13.30
C GLY A 54 8.53 -3.42 -11.96
N GLU A 55 8.33 -2.11 -11.80
CA GLU A 55 8.66 -1.37 -10.58
C GLU A 55 7.50 -0.45 -10.18
N VAL A 56 7.35 -0.21 -8.88
CA VAL A 56 6.50 0.85 -8.33
C VAL A 56 7.33 1.83 -7.52
N THR A 57 6.89 3.09 -7.48
CA THR A 57 7.53 4.12 -6.67
C THR A 57 6.75 4.31 -5.37
N VAL A 58 7.47 4.31 -4.26
CA VAL A 58 6.89 4.35 -2.92
C VAL A 58 7.60 5.41 -2.07
N ASP A 59 6.81 6.17 -1.32
CA ASP A 59 7.27 7.08 -0.29
C ASP A 59 6.90 6.52 1.08
N PHE A 60 7.77 6.69 2.08
CA PHE A 60 7.59 6.19 3.43
C PHE A 60 7.53 7.35 4.42
N TYR A 61 6.45 7.40 5.20
CA TYR A 61 6.24 8.43 6.20
C TYR A 61 6.11 7.79 7.59
N LEU A 62 6.65 8.45 8.59
CA LEU A 62 6.43 8.10 10.00
C LEU A 62 5.29 8.93 10.55
N ILE A 63 4.22 8.27 11.00
CA ILE A 63 3.19 8.87 11.84
C ILE A 63 3.66 8.68 13.28
N ASN A 64 3.85 9.78 14.01
CA ASN A 64 4.58 9.77 15.27
C ASN A 64 3.92 10.64 16.35
N GLU A 65 2.84 10.16 16.93
CA GLU A 65 2.20 10.78 18.08
C GLU A 65 2.85 10.38 19.43
N LYS A 66 3.77 9.41 19.40
CA LYS A 66 4.49 8.92 20.57
C LYS A 66 5.83 9.62 20.81
N ASN A 67 6.16 10.62 20.01
CA ASN A 67 7.38 11.40 20.14
C ASN A 67 8.66 10.55 20.11
N VAL A 68 8.69 9.49 19.31
CA VAL A 68 9.91 8.70 19.07
C VAL A 68 10.95 9.58 18.41
N ARG A 69 12.22 9.47 18.83
CA ARG A 69 13.34 10.29 18.35
C ARG A 69 14.59 9.46 18.14
N GLY A 70 15.43 9.93 17.24
CA GLY A 70 16.80 9.46 17.03
C GLY A 70 16.99 8.67 15.76
N ASN A 71 18.19 8.10 15.64
CA ASN A 71 18.56 7.36 14.45
C ASN A 71 17.94 5.97 14.46
N ASP A 72 17.32 5.64 13.33
CA ASP A 72 16.59 4.40 13.12
C ASP A 72 16.93 3.84 11.73
N GLN A 73 16.61 2.57 11.52
CA GLN A 73 16.73 1.92 10.21
C GLN A 73 15.35 1.56 9.69
N LEU A 74 15.02 1.97 8.47
CA LEU A 74 13.83 1.53 7.77
C LEU A 74 14.17 0.33 6.88
N LYS A 75 13.67 -0.85 7.23
CA LYS A 75 13.81 -2.09 6.45
C LYS A 75 12.56 -2.29 5.61
N ILE A 76 12.76 -2.50 4.31
CA ILE A 76 11.68 -2.62 3.34
C ILE A 76 11.72 -4.00 2.69
N SER A 77 10.57 -4.65 2.60
CA SER A 77 10.40 -5.94 1.94
C SER A 77 9.10 -5.98 1.13
N VAL A 78 9.05 -6.90 0.19
CA VAL A 78 7.84 -7.23 -0.59
C VAL A 78 7.52 -8.70 -0.41
N THR A 79 6.27 -9.00 -0.12
CA THR A 79 5.74 -10.36 -0.09
C THR A 79 4.81 -10.56 -1.28
N ASP A 80 5.05 -11.58 -2.08
CA ASP A 80 4.22 -11.90 -3.23
C ASP A 80 2.93 -12.65 -2.84
N SER A 81 2.07 -12.91 -3.83
CA SER A 81 0.81 -13.64 -3.66
C SER A 81 0.96 -15.09 -3.18
N GLN A 82 2.18 -15.63 -3.24
CA GLN A 82 2.52 -16.99 -2.79
C GLN A 82 3.18 -17.00 -1.41
N GLY A 83 3.35 -15.82 -0.79
CA GLY A 83 3.98 -15.68 0.52
C GLY A 83 5.51 -15.62 0.49
N LYS A 84 6.13 -15.55 -0.70
CA LYS A 84 7.58 -15.40 -0.82
C LYS A 84 7.98 -13.95 -0.51
N VAL A 85 8.88 -13.80 0.45
CA VAL A 85 9.42 -12.50 0.87
C VAL A 85 10.68 -12.18 0.09
N MET A 86 10.78 -10.95 -0.39
CA MET A 86 11.94 -10.37 -1.05
C MET A 86 12.35 -9.10 -0.30
N GLU A 87 13.56 -9.06 0.20
CA GLU A 87 14.15 -7.86 0.80
C GLU A 87 14.45 -6.83 -0.30
N VAL A 88 14.00 -5.59 -0.10
CA VAL A 88 14.26 -4.48 -1.03
C VAL A 88 15.47 -3.68 -0.60
N GLY A 89 15.57 -3.35 0.68
CA GLY A 89 16.70 -2.60 1.22
C GLY A 89 16.50 -2.12 2.66
N THR A 90 17.58 -1.57 3.18
CA THR A 90 17.62 -0.90 4.49
C THR A 90 18.10 0.53 4.30
N TYR A 91 17.39 1.48 4.88
CA TYR A 91 17.64 2.91 4.77
C TYR A 91 17.89 3.49 6.15
N GLU A 92 18.99 4.21 6.32
CA GLU A 92 19.24 4.99 7.52
C GLU A 92 18.27 6.17 7.54
N THR A 93 17.58 6.34 8.66
CA THR A 93 16.59 7.40 8.87
C THR A 93 16.75 8.01 10.24
N GLU A 94 16.14 9.15 10.47
CA GLU A 94 16.10 9.80 11.77
C GLU A 94 14.65 10.21 12.08
N ALA A 95 14.14 9.75 13.22
CA ALA A 95 12.85 10.21 13.73
C ALA A 95 13.03 11.56 14.44
N ALA A 96 12.44 12.62 13.90
CA ALA A 96 12.57 13.98 14.45
C ALA A 96 11.83 14.15 15.78
N GLY A 97 10.69 13.48 15.93
CA GLY A 97 9.82 13.65 17.09
C GLY A 97 9.22 15.06 17.20
N GLY A 98 8.82 15.43 18.41
CA GLY A 98 8.22 16.74 18.66
C GLY A 98 6.84 16.90 18.05
N GLU A 99 6.57 18.05 17.44
CA GLU A 99 5.28 18.38 16.82
C GLU A 99 5.14 17.88 15.38
N VAL A 100 6.15 17.16 14.85
CA VAL A 100 6.11 16.61 13.49
C VAL A 100 5.27 15.35 13.47
N TYR A 101 4.00 15.51 13.13
CA TYR A 101 3.02 14.42 13.08
C TYR A 101 3.32 13.40 11.97
N GLY A 102 3.57 13.85 10.75
CA GLY A 102 3.83 13.01 9.59
C GLY A 102 5.16 13.38 8.93
N GLN A 103 6.21 12.67 9.29
CA GLN A 103 7.57 12.89 8.79
C GLN A 103 7.84 12.01 7.57
N LEU A 104 8.32 12.59 6.46
CA LEU A 104 8.87 11.83 5.34
C LEU A 104 10.21 11.22 5.77
N LEU A 105 10.29 9.89 5.81
CA LEU A 105 11.51 9.15 6.11
C LEU A 105 12.35 8.92 4.86
N VAL A 106 11.74 8.32 3.84
CA VAL A 106 12.41 7.99 2.57
C VAL A 106 11.45 8.26 1.42
N LYS A 107 11.98 8.87 0.35
CA LYS A 107 11.21 9.26 -0.83
C LYS A 107 11.68 8.52 -2.08
N ASP A 108 10.75 8.33 -3.02
CA ASP A 108 11.02 7.84 -4.38
C ASP A 108 11.71 6.47 -4.44
N VAL A 109 11.45 5.60 -3.46
CA VAL A 109 12.01 4.24 -3.45
C VAL A 109 11.42 3.42 -4.58
N LYS A 110 12.29 2.84 -5.41
CA LYS A 110 11.91 1.92 -6.48
C LYS A 110 11.80 0.51 -5.91
N ILE A 111 10.61 -0.03 -5.95
CA ILE A 111 10.29 -1.35 -5.42
C ILE A 111 10.00 -2.29 -6.59
N PRO A 112 10.76 -3.38 -6.74
CA PRO A 112 10.51 -4.36 -7.78
C PRO A 112 9.18 -5.08 -7.50
N VAL A 113 8.37 -5.21 -8.55
CA VAL A 113 7.09 -5.93 -8.50
C VAL A 113 7.35 -7.41 -8.76
N PRO A 114 6.92 -8.32 -7.88
CA PRO A 114 7.07 -9.75 -8.11
C PRO A 114 6.49 -10.19 -9.47
N THR A 115 7.13 -11.18 -10.09
CA THR A 115 6.67 -11.75 -11.37
C THR A 115 5.42 -12.62 -11.23
N ALA A 116 5.15 -13.13 -10.04
CA ALA A 116 3.89 -13.78 -9.73
C ALA A 116 2.77 -12.73 -9.74
N GLY A 117 1.74 -12.97 -10.55
CA GLY A 117 0.55 -12.15 -10.55
C GLY A 117 -0.23 -12.26 -9.22
N GLY A 118 -1.04 -11.25 -8.90
CA GLY A 118 -1.87 -11.23 -7.71
C GLY A 118 -1.49 -10.15 -6.71
N LEU A 119 -2.08 -10.22 -5.53
CA LEU A 119 -1.87 -9.22 -4.48
C LEU A 119 -0.47 -9.40 -3.86
N CYS A 120 0.30 -8.32 -3.85
CA CYS A 120 1.63 -8.25 -3.24
C CYS A 120 1.61 -7.21 -2.12
N ARG A 121 2.31 -7.48 -1.03
CA ARG A 121 2.40 -6.57 0.13
C ARG A 121 3.76 -5.95 0.23
N ILE A 122 3.83 -4.63 0.25
CA ILE A 122 5.03 -3.86 0.56
C ILE A 122 5.00 -3.56 2.05
N GLU A 123 5.95 -4.10 2.80
CA GLU A 123 6.06 -3.91 4.24
C GLU A 123 7.29 -3.05 4.56
N ALA A 124 7.14 -2.15 5.53
CA ALA A 124 8.22 -1.35 6.09
C ALA A 124 8.30 -1.52 7.60
N LYS A 125 9.50 -1.77 8.12
CA LYS A 125 9.80 -1.92 9.56
C LYS A 125 10.78 -0.85 9.98
N LEU A 126 10.36 0.02 10.89
CA LEU A 126 11.26 0.96 11.54
C LEU A 126 11.92 0.26 12.71
N CYS A 127 13.24 0.17 12.71
CA CYS A 127 14.03 -0.55 13.69
C CYS A 127 15.01 0.38 14.40
N LYS A 128 15.12 0.24 15.72
CA LYS A 128 16.12 0.89 16.55
C LYS A 128 16.94 -0.17 17.24
N GLU A 129 18.27 -0.12 17.13
CA GLU A 129 19.17 -1.09 17.75
C GLU A 129 18.72 -2.56 17.53
N ASN A 130 18.34 -2.91 16.32
CA ASN A 130 17.79 -4.22 15.90
C ASN A 130 16.40 -4.60 16.48
N SER A 131 15.76 -3.74 17.25
CA SER A 131 14.39 -3.95 17.72
C SER A 131 13.40 -3.22 16.82
N VAL A 132 12.31 -3.90 16.44
CA VAL A 132 11.24 -3.28 15.66
C VAL A 132 10.47 -2.30 16.54
N VAL A 133 10.50 -1.02 16.17
CA VAL A 133 9.77 0.06 16.85
C VAL A 133 8.33 0.13 16.37
N THR A 134 8.15 0.08 15.07
CA THR A 134 6.82 0.08 14.42
C THR A 134 6.92 -0.45 13.00
N THR A 135 5.77 -0.79 12.45
CA THR A 135 5.65 -1.31 11.08
C THR A 135 4.55 -0.59 10.31
N GLY A 136 4.54 -0.78 9.01
CA GLY A 136 3.44 -0.41 8.15
C GLY A 136 3.49 -1.18 6.85
N TYR A 137 2.40 -1.21 6.11
CA TYR A 137 2.35 -1.87 4.81
C TYR A 137 1.30 -1.22 3.91
N ASP A 138 1.47 -1.42 2.61
CA ASP A 138 0.42 -1.20 1.61
C ASP A 138 0.42 -2.35 0.62
N ASP A 139 -0.72 -2.59 0.00
CA ASP A 139 -0.90 -3.69 -0.94
C ASP A 139 -0.98 -3.17 -2.37
N ILE A 140 -0.31 -3.84 -3.29
CA ILE A 140 -0.35 -3.57 -4.73
C ILE A 140 -0.81 -4.81 -5.49
N LEU A 141 -1.46 -4.61 -6.62
CA LEU A 141 -1.85 -5.69 -7.53
C LEU A 141 -0.81 -5.84 -8.64
N SER A 142 -0.11 -6.97 -8.66
CA SER A 142 0.78 -7.38 -9.75
C SER A 142 -0.04 -8.03 -10.86
N VAL A 143 0.02 -7.48 -12.07
CA VAL A 143 -0.75 -7.98 -13.22
C VAL A 143 0.20 -8.52 -14.29
N ASN A 144 0.04 -9.78 -14.63
CA ASN A 144 0.76 -10.38 -15.76
C ASN A 144 0.02 -10.08 -17.07
N LEU A 145 0.43 -9.01 -17.73
CA LEU A 145 -0.17 -8.59 -18.99
C LEU A 145 0.24 -9.49 -20.17
N ALA A 146 1.32 -10.26 -20.02
CA ALA A 146 1.81 -11.13 -21.10
C ALA A 146 0.97 -12.39 -21.28
N SER A 147 0.29 -12.85 -20.22
CA SER A 147 -0.53 -14.07 -20.26
C SER A 147 -1.92 -13.87 -20.87
N ASN A 148 -2.36 -12.62 -21.04
CA ASN A 148 -3.67 -12.30 -21.56
C ASN A 148 -3.55 -12.02 -23.07
N MET A 149 -3.50 -13.06 -23.87
CA MET A 149 -3.71 -12.96 -25.32
C MET A 149 -5.17 -12.62 -25.59
N LEU A 150 -5.39 -11.57 -26.37
CA LEU A 150 -6.74 -11.28 -26.85
C LEU A 150 -7.04 -12.23 -28.02
N ASP A 151 -8.01 -13.09 -27.83
CA ASP A 151 -8.51 -13.96 -28.90
C ASP A 151 -9.66 -13.27 -29.61
N GLY A 152 -9.50 -13.04 -30.90
CA GLY A 152 -10.52 -12.41 -31.73
C GLY A 152 -10.06 -11.14 -32.47
N LYS A 153 -10.95 -10.63 -33.31
CA LYS A 153 -10.75 -9.37 -34.03
C LYS A 153 -11.54 -8.26 -33.36
N GLY A 154 -10.89 -7.13 -33.09
CA GLY A 154 -11.48 -5.95 -32.49
C GLY A 154 -11.09 -4.70 -33.26
N ALA A 155 -11.87 -3.63 -33.11
CA ALA A 155 -11.54 -2.29 -33.57
C ALA A 155 -11.31 -1.39 -32.35
N VAL A 156 -10.26 -0.57 -32.43
CA VAL A 156 -9.92 0.40 -31.37
C VAL A 156 -10.25 1.80 -31.92
N TRP A 157 -11.08 2.51 -31.18
CA TRP A 157 -11.35 3.93 -31.38
C TRP A 157 -10.78 4.70 -30.19
N GLU A 158 -9.79 5.55 -30.42
CA GLU A 158 -9.18 6.37 -29.38
C GLU A 158 -8.66 7.70 -29.94
N ASP A 159 -8.59 8.73 -29.10
CA ASP A 159 -7.87 9.97 -29.36
C ASP A 159 -6.40 9.79 -28.99
N GLY A 160 -5.58 9.35 -29.97
CA GLY A 160 -4.17 9.06 -29.73
C GLY A 160 -3.79 7.64 -30.14
N SER A 161 -2.73 7.12 -29.55
CA SER A 161 -2.20 5.79 -29.90
C SER A 161 -1.87 4.90 -28.71
N ALA A 162 -2.25 5.32 -27.51
CA ALA A 162 -1.88 4.61 -26.27
C ALA A 162 -2.42 3.18 -26.23
N LEU A 163 -3.72 3.01 -26.50
CA LEU A 163 -4.37 1.70 -26.48
C LEU A 163 -3.92 0.85 -27.68
N GLN A 164 -3.79 1.45 -28.87
CA GLN A 164 -3.25 0.76 -30.04
C GLN A 164 -1.83 0.24 -29.78
N ASN A 165 -0.96 1.05 -29.16
CA ASN A 165 0.40 0.65 -28.84
C ASN A 165 0.43 -0.45 -27.76
N PHE A 166 -0.47 -0.40 -26.79
CA PHE A 166 -0.62 -1.46 -25.78
C PHE A 166 -1.08 -2.78 -26.41
N LEU A 167 -1.99 -2.72 -27.39
CA LEU A 167 -2.53 -3.91 -28.06
C LEU A 167 -1.57 -4.49 -29.12
N LYS A 168 -0.65 -3.68 -29.67
CA LYS A 168 0.40 -4.17 -30.57
C LYS A 168 1.26 -5.20 -29.86
N GLY A 169 1.25 -6.44 -30.33
CA GLY A 169 1.97 -7.56 -29.73
C GLY A 169 1.13 -8.39 -28.74
N LYS A 170 -0.17 -8.11 -28.66
CA LYS A 170 -1.17 -8.93 -27.96
C LYS A 170 -2.08 -9.73 -28.92
N THR A 171 -1.89 -9.55 -30.21
CA THR A 171 -2.56 -10.31 -31.30
C THR A 171 -1.61 -11.30 -31.94
#